data_1f4bc1f1285a4ff61f200034656338bc
#
_entry.id   1f4bc1f1285a4ff61f200034656338bc
#
_cell.length_a   1.000
_cell.length_b   1.000
_cell.length_c   1.000
_cell.angle_alpha   90.00
_cell.angle_beta   90.00
_cell.angle_gamma   90.00
#
_symmetry.space_group_name_H-M   'P 1'
#
loop_
_entity.id
_entity.type
_entity.pdbx_description
1 polymer ?
#
loop_
_entity_poly.entity_id
_entity_poly.type
_entity_poly.pdbx_seq_one_letter_code
_entity_poly.pdbx_strand_id
1 'polypeptide(L)'
;MPAYSSKALPYLDAIAEGVFSSETIRDWLITGTPAEAQYLGADILIDEQRKRRWQRSQMKQPFWANYWCGRDAHCTCRIEGSKGFESDAIFFLRSRSDRVLAVHVEFKHAYETFGFGQPEAYPLRAECFSKTYSTRPTVNPHHDWITVLFCGEDTL
;
A
#
# COMPACT_ATOMS: atom_id res chain seq x y z
N MET A 1 -2.51 3.13 18.62
CA MET A 1 -2.60 2.69 17.22
C MET A 1 -4.04 2.35 16.91
N PRO A 2 -4.63 2.93 15.87
CA PRO A 2 -5.97 2.51 15.48
C PRO A 2 -5.98 1.02 15.19
N ALA A 3 -7.01 0.35 15.62
CA ALA A 3 -7.18 -1.05 15.31
C ALA A 3 -7.41 -1.21 13.79
N TYR A 4 -6.93 -2.31 13.25
CA TYR A 4 -7.30 -2.73 11.90
C TYR A 4 -8.82 -2.78 11.82
N SER A 5 -9.40 -2.03 10.88
CA SER A 5 -10.86 -1.87 10.83
C SER A 5 -11.55 -3.21 10.56
N SER A 6 -12.38 -3.65 11.49
CA SER A 6 -13.16 -4.89 11.31
C SER A 6 -14.14 -4.80 10.14
N LYS A 7 -14.56 -3.60 9.77
CA LYS A 7 -15.45 -3.39 8.62
C LYS A 7 -14.72 -3.52 7.28
N ALA A 8 -13.48 -3.04 7.22
CA ALA A 8 -12.68 -3.11 6.01
C ALA A 8 -12.01 -4.47 5.82
N LEU A 9 -11.79 -5.22 6.90
CA LEU A 9 -11.03 -6.46 6.90
C LEU A 9 -11.47 -7.47 5.82
N PRO A 10 -12.75 -7.82 5.68
CA PRO A 10 -13.13 -8.80 4.67
C PRO A 10 -12.79 -8.37 3.24
N TYR A 11 -12.90 -7.08 2.95
CA TYR A 11 -12.61 -6.53 1.63
C TYR A 11 -11.10 -6.50 1.37
N LEU A 12 -10.33 -6.05 2.34
CA LEU A 12 -8.87 -6.01 2.22
C LEU A 12 -8.28 -7.41 2.14
N ASP A 13 -8.81 -8.37 2.89
CA ASP A 13 -8.39 -9.77 2.79
C ASP A 13 -8.67 -10.35 1.41
N ALA A 14 -9.83 -10.05 0.83
CA ALA A 14 -10.17 -10.51 -0.52
C ALA A 14 -9.24 -9.90 -1.57
N ILE A 15 -8.92 -8.61 -1.45
CA ILE A 15 -7.98 -7.93 -2.33
C ILE A 15 -6.59 -8.59 -2.21
N ALA A 16 -6.13 -8.80 -0.98
CA ALA A 16 -4.83 -9.40 -0.72
C ALA A 16 -4.74 -10.82 -1.30
N GLU A 17 -5.77 -11.64 -1.07
CA GLU A 17 -5.82 -12.99 -1.63
C GLU A 17 -5.72 -12.97 -3.15
N GLY A 18 -6.46 -12.09 -3.80
CA GLY A 18 -6.39 -11.92 -5.26
C GLY A 18 -5.01 -11.51 -5.73
N VAL A 19 -4.41 -10.52 -5.08
CA VAL A 19 -3.07 -10.02 -5.44
C VAL A 19 -2.02 -11.11 -5.26
N PHE A 20 -2.06 -11.86 -4.18
CA PHE A 20 -1.08 -12.89 -3.92
C PHE A 20 -1.22 -14.13 -4.79
N SER A 21 -2.44 -14.47 -5.22
CA SER A 21 -2.71 -15.72 -5.94
C SER A 21 -2.89 -15.56 -7.44
N SER A 22 -3.11 -14.34 -7.96
CA SER A 22 -3.49 -14.15 -9.36
C SER A 22 -2.67 -13.09 -10.05
N GLU A 23 -1.88 -13.51 -11.03
CA GLU A 23 -1.16 -12.62 -11.94
C GLU A 23 -2.13 -11.72 -12.71
N THR A 24 -3.28 -12.25 -13.11
CA THR A 24 -4.31 -11.47 -13.82
C THR A 24 -4.80 -10.30 -12.96
N ILE A 25 -5.01 -10.52 -11.67
CA ILE A 25 -5.42 -9.45 -10.77
C ILE A 25 -4.30 -8.43 -10.60
N ARG A 26 -3.06 -8.87 -10.44
CA ARG A 26 -1.92 -7.96 -10.34
C ARG A 26 -1.78 -7.09 -11.59
N ASP A 27 -1.89 -7.68 -12.77
CA ASP A 27 -1.83 -6.95 -14.03
C ASP A 27 -2.99 -5.97 -14.17
N TRP A 28 -4.19 -6.37 -13.73
CA TRP A 28 -5.35 -5.48 -13.72
C TRP A 28 -5.13 -4.25 -12.85
N LEU A 29 -4.54 -4.42 -11.67
CA LEU A 29 -4.30 -3.30 -10.75
C LEU A 29 -3.40 -2.21 -11.35
N ILE A 30 -2.43 -2.60 -12.17
CA ILE A 30 -1.47 -1.66 -12.75
C ILE A 30 -1.87 -1.14 -14.13
N THR A 31 -2.93 -1.70 -14.72
CA THR A 31 -3.43 -1.28 -16.03
C THR A 31 -3.88 0.17 -15.99
N GLY A 32 -3.43 0.97 -16.96
CA GLY A 32 -3.72 2.40 -17.03
C GLY A 32 -2.88 3.27 -16.10
N THR A 33 -1.97 2.67 -15.34
CA THR A 33 -1.04 3.42 -14.47
C THR A 33 0.33 3.57 -15.14
N PRO A 34 1.19 4.48 -14.64
CA PRO A 34 2.56 4.59 -15.17
C PRO A 34 3.40 3.31 -15.00
N ALA A 35 2.98 2.39 -14.15
CA ALA A 35 3.71 1.15 -13.89
C ALA A 35 3.37 0.03 -14.89
N GLU A 36 2.33 0.19 -15.72
CA GLU A 36 1.83 -0.90 -16.57
C GLU A 36 2.92 -1.51 -17.46
N ALA A 37 3.62 -0.68 -18.21
CA ALA A 37 4.57 -1.17 -19.20
C ALA A 37 5.70 -1.98 -18.58
N GLN A 38 6.17 -1.61 -17.40
CA GLN A 38 7.32 -2.23 -16.76
C GLN A 38 6.98 -3.43 -15.88
N TYR A 39 5.78 -3.45 -15.32
CA TYR A 39 5.42 -4.41 -14.27
C TYR A 39 4.37 -5.45 -14.68
N LEU A 40 3.94 -5.49 -15.94
CA LEU A 40 3.09 -6.59 -16.41
C LEU A 40 3.83 -7.92 -16.24
N GLY A 41 3.16 -8.91 -15.68
CA GLY A 41 3.72 -10.21 -15.40
C GLY A 41 4.74 -10.25 -14.27
N ALA A 42 4.80 -9.20 -13.45
CA ALA A 42 5.75 -9.13 -12.34
C ALA A 42 5.47 -10.17 -11.26
N ASP A 43 6.52 -10.57 -10.55
CA ASP A 43 6.42 -11.48 -9.42
C ASP A 43 5.96 -10.73 -8.16
N ILE A 44 5.15 -11.38 -7.34
CA ILE A 44 4.76 -10.85 -6.04
C ILE A 44 5.76 -11.28 -4.96
N LEU A 45 6.20 -10.31 -4.16
CA LEU A 45 7.20 -10.53 -3.12
C LEU A 45 6.53 -10.86 -1.77
N ILE A 46 5.98 -12.07 -1.65
CA ILE A 46 5.24 -12.48 -0.43
C ILE A 46 6.19 -12.72 0.74
N ASP A 47 7.15 -13.63 0.56
CA ASP A 47 8.01 -14.06 1.65
C ASP A 47 8.94 -12.96 2.13
N GLU A 48 9.48 -12.17 1.22
CA GLU A 48 10.34 -11.04 1.56
C GLU A 48 9.58 -9.99 2.37
N GLN A 49 8.35 -9.68 1.96
CA GLN A 49 7.50 -8.73 2.67
C GLN A 49 7.13 -9.24 4.07
N ARG A 50 6.72 -10.49 4.15
CA ARG A 50 6.35 -11.12 5.42
C ARG A 50 7.52 -11.10 6.39
N LYS A 51 8.69 -11.49 5.93
CA LYS A 51 9.90 -11.54 6.74
C LYS A 51 10.29 -10.16 7.29
N ARG A 52 10.24 -9.13 6.45
CA ARG A 52 10.55 -7.77 6.88
C ARG A 52 9.53 -7.24 7.86
N ARG A 53 8.24 -7.44 7.56
CA ARG A 53 7.16 -6.89 8.37
C ARG A 53 7.12 -7.50 9.77
N TRP A 54 7.41 -8.77 9.86
CA TRP A 54 7.37 -9.52 11.11
C TRP A 54 8.73 -9.68 11.81
N GLN A 55 9.73 -8.90 11.42
CA GLN A 55 11.05 -8.90 12.05
C GLN A 55 11.00 -8.70 13.57
N ARG A 56 10.06 -7.88 14.03
CA ARG A 56 9.93 -7.51 15.43
C ARG A 56 8.73 -8.17 16.08
N SER A 57 8.36 -9.35 15.62
CA SER A 57 7.37 -10.27 16.18
C SER A 57 6.03 -9.67 16.63
N GLN A 58 4.99 -10.50 16.64
CA GLN A 58 3.69 -10.26 17.27
C GLN A 58 2.81 -9.18 16.64
N MET A 59 2.93 -8.93 15.35
CA MET A 59 1.89 -8.19 14.68
C MET A 59 0.61 -9.04 14.66
N LYS A 60 -0.44 -8.49 15.23
CA LYS A 60 -1.78 -9.10 15.15
C LYS A 60 -2.46 -8.82 13.81
N GLN A 61 -1.88 -7.95 13.02
CA GLN A 61 -2.39 -7.54 11.71
C GLN A 61 -1.74 -8.38 10.62
N PRO A 62 -2.36 -8.52 9.45
CA PRO A 62 -1.72 -9.09 8.29
C PRO A 62 -0.44 -8.34 7.94
N PHE A 63 0.57 -9.05 7.45
CA PHE A 63 1.87 -8.44 7.16
C PHE A 63 1.81 -7.36 6.07
N TRP A 64 0.78 -7.38 5.21
CA TRP A 64 0.58 -6.44 4.11
C TRP A 64 -0.26 -5.21 4.51
N ALA A 65 -0.81 -5.17 5.72
CA ALA A 65 -1.78 -4.17 6.16
C ALA A 65 -1.17 -3.08 7.04
N ASN A 66 -1.80 -1.91 7.04
CA ASN A 66 -1.56 -0.80 7.98
C ASN A 66 -0.10 -0.36 8.06
N TYR A 67 0.41 0.20 6.98
CA TYR A 67 1.73 0.82 6.96
C TYR A 67 1.61 2.28 7.38
N TRP A 68 2.23 2.61 8.50
CA TRP A 68 2.20 3.94 9.09
C TRP A 68 3.31 4.83 8.58
N CYS A 69 2.98 6.09 8.30
CA CYS A 69 3.92 7.16 8.02
C CYS A 69 3.66 8.33 8.98
N GLY A 70 4.43 9.40 8.86
CA GLY A 70 4.22 10.62 9.64
C GLY A 70 4.97 10.68 10.96
N ARG A 71 5.56 9.57 11.40
CA ARG A 71 6.36 9.49 12.62
C ARG A 71 7.86 9.34 12.38
N ASP A 72 8.23 9.06 11.16
CA ASP A 72 9.65 8.97 10.78
C ASP A 72 10.22 10.37 10.67
N ALA A 73 11.47 10.57 11.15
CA ALA A 73 12.13 11.87 11.10
C ALA A 73 12.33 12.39 9.67
N HIS A 74 12.37 11.49 8.70
CA HIS A 74 12.58 11.83 7.29
C HIS A 74 11.27 11.92 6.49
N CYS A 75 10.13 11.80 7.16
CA CYS A 75 8.82 11.84 6.53
C CYS A 75 8.57 13.18 5.81
N THR A 76 8.13 13.10 4.55
CA THR A 76 7.83 14.26 3.71
C THR A 76 6.36 14.32 3.28
N CYS A 77 5.51 13.43 3.80
CA CYS A 77 4.13 13.29 3.32
C CYS A 77 3.08 13.96 4.20
N ARG A 78 3.49 14.73 5.20
CA ARG A 78 2.55 15.39 6.11
C ARG A 78 1.80 16.49 5.40
N ILE A 79 0.48 16.50 5.58
CA ILE A 79 -0.39 17.60 5.18
C ILE A 79 -0.93 18.21 6.47
N GLU A 80 -0.73 19.51 6.66
CA GLU A 80 -1.21 20.21 7.85
C GLU A 80 -2.73 20.05 7.96
N GLY A 81 -3.20 19.69 9.15
CA GLY A 81 -4.61 19.43 9.42
C GLY A 81 -5.11 18.04 9.05
N SER A 82 -4.32 17.23 8.34
CA SER A 82 -4.66 15.85 8.04
C SER A 82 -4.28 14.93 9.21
N LYS A 83 -5.14 13.97 9.50
CA LYS A 83 -4.93 12.98 10.57
C LYS A 83 -4.58 11.59 10.05
N GLY A 84 -4.66 11.39 8.74
CA GLY A 84 -4.40 10.08 8.12
C GLY A 84 -2.93 9.91 7.77
N PHE A 85 -2.26 8.94 8.39
CA PHE A 85 -0.84 8.66 8.15
C PHE A 85 -0.61 7.20 7.76
N GLU A 86 -1.65 6.51 7.31
CA GLU A 86 -1.62 5.08 7.10
C GLU A 86 -1.98 4.73 5.67
N SER A 87 -1.23 3.77 5.08
CA SER A 87 -1.67 3.05 3.89
C SER A 87 -2.38 1.78 4.34
N ASP A 88 -3.59 1.54 3.85
CA ASP A 88 -4.39 0.39 4.26
C ASP A 88 -3.70 -0.92 3.92
N ALA A 89 -3.09 -1.00 2.76
CA ALA A 89 -2.29 -2.14 2.34
C ALA A 89 -1.18 -1.71 1.39
N ILE A 90 -0.05 -2.41 1.41
CA ILE A 90 1.00 -2.26 0.41
C ILE A 90 1.39 -3.64 -0.08
N PHE A 91 1.52 -3.78 -1.41
CA PHE A 91 2.02 -4.99 -2.06
C PHE A 91 3.26 -4.62 -2.87
N PHE A 92 4.22 -5.53 -2.93
CA PHE A 92 5.48 -5.29 -3.64
C PHE A 92 5.63 -6.26 -4.80
N LEU A 93 5.84 -5.72 -5.99
CA LEU A 93 6.02 -6.49 -7.21
C LEU A 93 7.44 -6.30 -7.76
N ARG A 94 8.05 -7.39 -8.23
CA ARG A 94 9.36 -7.33 -8.89
C ARG A 94 9.22 -7.56 -10.38
N SER A 95 9.72 -6.62 -11.17
CA SER A 95 9.75 -6.75 -12.62
C SER A 95 10.84 -7.70 -13.08
N ARG A 96 10.80 -8.09 -14.35
CA ARG A 96 11.84 -8.91 -14.98
C ARG A 96 13.19 -8.21 -15.03
N SER A 97 13.21 -6.88 -15.01
CA SER A 97 14.43 -6.07 -14.95
C SER A 97 14.90 -5.82 -13.51
N ASP A 98 14.35 -6.55 -12.55
CA ASP A 98 14.71 -6.50 -11.13
C ASP A 98 14.40 -5.16 -10.43
N ARG A 99 13.44 -4.41 -10.95
CA ARG A 99 12.91 -3.23 -10.27
C ARG A 99 11.73 -3.65 -9.40
N VAL A 100 11.51 -2.91 -8.32
CA VAL A 100 10.42 -3.19 -7.38
C VAL A 100 9.43 -2.03 -7.36
N LEU A 101 8.15 -2.38 -7.45
CA LEU A 101 7.01 -1.48 -7.38
C LEU A 101 6.29 -1.68 -6.06
N ALA A 102 6.00 -0.59 -5.36
CA ALA A 102 5.07 -0.61 -4.24
C ALA A 102 3.68 -0.20 -4.73
N VAL A 103 2.71 -1.09 -4.54
CA VAL A 103 1.30 -0.81 -4.85
C VAL A 103 0.61 -0.46 -3.53
N HIS A 104 0.32 0.82 -3.33
CA HIS A 104 -0.42 1.29 -2.16
C HIS A 104 -1.91 1.20 -2.43
N VAL A 105 -2.60 0.41 -1.63
CA VAL A 105 -4.04 0.22 -1.75
C VAL A 105 -4.74 0.94 -0.61
N GLU A 106 -5.72 1.73 -0.98
CA GLU A 106 -6.63 2.41 -0.05
C GLU A 106 -8.04 1.88 -0.28
N PHE A 107 -8.80 1.72 0.80
CA PHE A 107 -10.15 1.20 0.73
C PHE A 107 -11.14 2.17 1.39
N LYS A 108 -12.23 2.47 0.69
CA LYS A 108 -13.35 3.27 1.19
C LYS A 108 -14.66 2.53 1.00
N HIS A 109 -15.44 2.41 2.06
CA HIS A 109 -16.81 1.90 1.95
C HIS A 109 -17.68 2.85 1.12
N ALA A 110 -18.79 2.34 0.58
CA ALA A 110 -19.66 3.08 -0.33
C ALA A 110 -20.15 4.43 0.21
N TYR A 111 -20.34 4.55 1.51
CA TYR A 111 -20.85 5.79 2.13
C TYR A 111 -19.79 6.52 2.95
N GLU A 112 -18.56 6.10 2.88
CA GLU A 112 -17.46 6.76 3.58
C GLU A 112 -17.04 8.02 2.83
N THR A 113 -16.79 9.11 3.57
CA THR A 113 -16.27 10.35 3.00
C THR A 113 -14.76 10.44 3.22
N PHE A 114 -14.10 11.21 2.37
CA PHE A 114 -12.68 11.48 2.57
C PHE A 114 -12.50 12.50 3.69
N GLY A 115 -11.52 12.23 4.56
CA GLY A 115 -11.06 13.23 5.53
C GLY A 115 -10.31 14.36 4.84
N PHE A 116 -10.07 15.44 5.57
CA PHE A 116 -9.33 16.59 5.05
C PHE A 116 -7.93 16.17 4.59
N GLY A 117 -7.59 16.52 3.36
CA GLY A 117 -6.30 16.21 2.76
C GLY A 117 -6.05 14.73 2.46
N GLN A 118 -7.04 13.86 2.66
CA GLN A 118 -6.85 12.42 2.53
C GLN A 118 -6.51 11.97 1.11
N PRO A 119 -7.24 12.40 0.06
CA PRO A 119 -6.89 12.00 -1.31
C PRO A 119 -5.51 12.49 -1.73
N GLU A 120 -5.14 13.69 -1.35
CA GLU A 120 -3.85 14.30 -1.65
C GLU A 120 -2.71 13.58 -0.93
N ALA A 121 -2.99 13.01 0.24
CA ALA A 121 -1.99 12.31 1.05
C ALA A 121 -1.58 10.96 0.45
N TYR A 122 -2.44 10.31 -0.31
CA TYR A 122 -2.15 8.98 -0.86
C TYR A 122 -0.88 8.95 -1.71
N PRO A 123 -0.75 9.76 -2.77
CA PRO A 123 0.48 9.76 -3.55
C PRO A 123 1.68 10.33 -2.78
N LEU A 124 1.47 11.32 -1.93
CA LEU A 124 2.55 11.87 -1.10
C LEU A 124 3.12 10.81 -0.15
N ARG A 125 2.26 9.99 0.43
CA ARG A 125 2.68 8.92 1.32
C ARG A 125 3.43 7.82 0.56
N ALA A 126 2.92 7.43 -0.60
CA ALA A 126 3.59 6.44 -1.43
C ALA A 126 4.98 6.91 -1.85
N GLU A 127 5.10 8.16 -2.27
CA GLU A 127 6.39 8.76 -2.59
C GLU A 127 7.32 8.81 -1.38
N CYS A 128 6.77 9.18 -0.22
CA CYS A 128 7.53 9.25 1.03
C CYS A 128 8.14 7.89 1.38
N PHE A 129 7.38 6.82 1.32
CA PHE A 129 7.89 5.46 1.55
C PHE A 129 9.01 5.09 0.57
N SER A 130 8.88 5.50 -0.69
CA SER A 130 9.89 5.21 -1.71
C SER A 130 11.22 5.92 -1.44
N LYS A 131 11.20 7.04 -0.72
CA LYS A 131 12.38 7.82 -0.35
C LYS A 131 12.94 7.46 1.01
N THR A 132 12.14 6.86 1.90
CA THR A 132 12.51 6.64 3.30
C THR A 132 12.60 5.18 3.70
N TYR A 133 12.45 4.23 2.78
CA TYR A 133 12.49 2.81 3.13
C TYR A 133 13.83 2.41 3.80
N SER A 134 14.92 3.09 3.50
CA SER A 134 16.23 2.78 4.08
C SER A 134 16.28 3.01 5.59
N THR A 135 15.42 3.87 6.13
CA THR A 135 15.28 4.12 7.56
C THR A 135 14.14 3.31 8.20
N ARG A 136 13.47 2.47 7.41
CA ARG A 136 12.30 1.70 7.83
C ARG A 136 12.52 0.21 7.58
N PRO A 137 13.05 -0.52 8.56
CA PRO A 137 13.42 -1.94 8.35
C PRO A 137 12.24 -2.85 7.98
N THR A 138 11.01 -2.44 8.29
CA THR A 138 9.81 -3.21 7.97
C THR A 138 9.24 -2.93 6.59
N VAL A 139 9.87 -2.03 5.82
CA VAL A 139 9.43 -1.65 4.48
C VAL A 139 10.41 -2.18 3.45
N ASN A 140 9.91 -2.90 2.45
CA ASN A 140 10.75 -3.41 1.36
C ASN A 140 11.37 -2.26 0.58
N PRO A 141 12.64 -2.38 0.17
CA PRO A 141 13.22 -1.46 -0.80
C PRO A 141 12.43 -1.48 -2.10
N HIS A 142 12.19 -0.32 -2.67
CA HIS A 142 11.46 -0.23 -3.93
C HIS A 142 11.87 1.01 -4.71
N HIS A 143 11.61 1.00 -6.01
CA HIS A 143 12.02 2.02 -6.95
C HIS A 143 10.84 2.88 -7.40
N ASP A 144 9.71 2.23 -7.61
CA ASP A 144 8.50 2.84 -8.16
C ASP A 144 7.33 2.62 -7.22
N TRP A 145 6.30 3.45 -7.38
CA TRP A 145 5.08 3.34 -6.58
C TRP A 145 3.86 3.74 -7.40
N ILE A 146 2.72 3.16 -7.05
CA ILE A 146 1.40 3.61 -7.51
C ILE A 146 0.45 3.59 -6.32
N THR A 147 -0.66 4.33 -6.45
CA THR A 147 -1.77 4.30 -5.51
C THR A 147 -3.02 3.79 -6.21
N VAL A 148 -3.76 2.93 -5.53
CA VAL A 148 -5.01 2.35 -6.03
C VAL A 148 -6.09 2.56 -4.98
N LEU A 149 -7.22 3.10 -5.39
CA LEU A 149 -8.37 3.31 -4.51
C LEU A 149 -9.48 2.32 -4.88
N PHE A 150 -9.86 1.49 -3.90
CA PHE A 150 -11.08 0.69 -3.98
C PHE A 150 -12.18 1.43 -3.25
N CYS A 151 -13.28 1.72 -3.93
CA CYS A 151 -14.40 2.46 -3.33
C CYS A 151 -15.72 2.05 -3.96
N GLY A 152 -16.82 2.37 -3.27
CA GLY A 152 -18.15 2.23 -3.84
C GLY A 152 -18.40 3.30 -4.90
N GLU A 153 -19.34 3.05 -5.78
CA GLU A 153 -19.71 3.99 -6.86
C GLU A 153 -20.12 5.36 -6.30
N ASP A 154 -20.76 5.38 -5.15
CA ASP A 154 -21.26 6.60 -4.52
C ASP A 154 -20.16 7.41 -3.81
N THR A 155 -18.95 6.92 -3.75
CA THR A 155 -17.84 7.58 -3.06
C THR A 155 -17.16 8.64 -3.92
N LEU A 156 -17.27 8.54 -5.23
CA LEU A 156 -16.60 9.41 -6.20
C LEU A 156 -17.49 10.59 -6.64
#